data_127d6a5b4349b02c39a44fac4517afee
#
_entry.id   127d6a5b4349b02c39a44fac4517afee
#
_cell.length_a   1.000
_cell.length_b   1.000
_cell.length_c   1.000
_cell.angle_alpha   90.00
_cell.angle_beta   90.00
_cell.angle_gamma   90.00
#
_symmetry.space_group_name_H-M   'P 1'
#
loop_
_entity.id
_entity.type
_entity.pdbx_description
1 polymer ?
#
loop_
_entity_poly.entity_id
_entity_poly.type
_entity_poly.pdbx_seq_one_letter_code
_entity_poly.pdbx_strand_id
1 'polypeptide(L)'
;MRVMHAKVEQPYAYLRRELVEPDWTRLPGWRHVTAADWASVHWQRLNCIKNLKGLRALMGDLLTEAFYADLERDQAERATMSMLVPPQMMNTMVPCVSASGGSVPRAGEDFTGAFYADPVRRYMLPVFSDRCVDWPSHPYSTRDSLHEHDMWAVEGLTHRYPTKVLAELLPTCPQYCGHCTRMDLVGNSTPVIPKLKFDLKPVDRYDAMIDYLRANPSVRDVVVSGGDVANMPWKNLESFLDRLLEIDNIRDIRLATKALMGLPQHWLADDVVEGVGRVATRARQRGVSLAIHTHVNSVQSLTPAVAAASRAMLEAGVRDVRNQGVLLRGVNDSVEQLLDLCFALQDEASITPYYFYMCDMIPFAEHWRLSLAEAQRLQHDIMGYLPGFATPRVVCDVPFVGKRWVHQADSYDTERGMSFWRKNYRTSIEAEDTKALSREFVYYDPIYTLPQAGQDWWREQGGLDAAHTAAESRAAASRAASVAQLV
;
A
#
# COMPACT_ATOMS: atom_id res chain seq x y z
N MET A 1 15.29 -28.01 42.79
CA MET A 1 14.16 -27.08 42.98
C MET A 1 13.94 -26.35 41.68
N ARG A 2 12.82 -26.60 40.94
CA ARG A 2 12.41 -25.73 39.82
C ARG A 2 11.85 -24.45 40.45
N VAL A 3 12.55 -23.33 40.23
CA VAL A 3 12.02 -22.04 40.58
C VAL A 3 10.81 -21.82 39.66
N MET A 4 9.61 -21.92 40.21
CA MET A 4 8.39 -21.48 39.51
C MET A 4 8.45 -19.94 39.53
N HIS A 5 8.88 -19.36 38.40
CA HIS A 5 8.70 -17.93 38.21
C HIS A 5 7.19 -17.65 38.14
N ALA A 6 6.74 -16.64 38.88
CA ALA A 6 5.38 -16.14 38.77
C ALA A 6 5.09 -15.84 37.29
N LYS A 7 3.96 -16.31 36.76
CA LYS A 7 3.53 -15.91 35.42
C LYS A 7 3.33 -14.39 35.44
N VAL A 8 4.22 -13.69 34.76
CA VAL A 8 4.02 -12.27 34.46
C VAL A 8 2.97 -12.21 33.37
N GLU A 9 1.87 -11.53 33.63
CA GLU A 9 0.84 -11.28 32.65
C GLU A 9 1.41 -10.35 31.58
N GLN A 10 1.45 -10.83 30.34
CA GLN A 10 1.97 -10.06 29.20
C GLN A 10 0.82 -9.31 28.52
N PRO A 11 1.04 -8.08 28.03
CA PRO A 11 0.02 -7.33 27.28
C PRO A 11 -0.46 -8.02 26.01
N TYR A 12 0.34 -8.92 25.44
CA TYR A 12 0.00 -9.74 24.27
C TYR A 12 0.45 -11.19 24.51
N ALA A 13 -0.44 -12.13 24.18
CA ALA A 13 -0.17 -13.56 24.20
C ALA A 13 -0.16 -14.09 22.76
N TYR A 14 1.01 -14.58 22.32
CA TYR A 14 1.11 -15.22 21.00
C TYR A 14 0.18 -16.43 20.92
N LEU A 15 -0.61 -16.46 19.87
CA LEU A 15 -1.44 -17.59 19.49
C LEU A 15 -1.22 -17.91 18.00
N ARG A 16 -0.73 -19.10 17.72
CA ARG A 16 -0.63 -19.57 16.32
C ARG A 16 -2.02 -19.65 15.71
N ARG A 17 -2.19 -19.07 14.53
CA ARG A 17 -3.45 -19.03 13.79
C ARG A 17 -3.29 -19.77 12.47
N GLU A 18 -4.15 -20.76 12.23
CA GLU A 18 -4.22 -21.38 10.91
C GLU A 18 -4.89 -20.43 9.91
N LEU A 19 -4.32 -20.37 8.70
CA LEU A 19 -4.94 -19.59 7.63
C LEU A 19 -6.19 -20.32 7.12
N VAL A 20 -7.22 -19.56 6.86
CA VAL A 20 -8.49 -20.07 6.35
C VAL A 20 -8.80 -19.47 4.99
N GLU A 21 -9.18 -20.30 4.01
CA GLU A 21 -9.81 -19.83 2.78
C GLU A 21 -11.32 -19.78 3.04
N PRO A 22 -11.95 -18.59 3.09
CA PRO A 22 -13.37 -18.50 3.30
C PRO A 22 -14.14 -19.15 2.16
N ASP A 23 -15.24 -19.82 2.46
CA ASP A 23 -16.13 -20.40 1.46
C ASP A 23 -16.78 -19.28 0.62
N TRP A 24 -16.35 -19.14 -0.64
CA TRP A 24 -16.87 -18.12 -1.56
C TRP A 24 -18.33 -18.33 -1.93
N THR A 25 -18.85 -19.58 -1.82
CA THR A 25 -20.23 -19.90 -2.17
C THR A 25 -21.25 -19.33 -1.19
N ARG A 26 -20.78 -18.83 -0.01
CA ARG A 26 -21.63 -18.09 0.95
C ARG A 26 -22.16 -16.76 0.37
N LEU A 27 -21.46 -16.20 -0.62
CA LEU A 27 -21.87 -14.96 -1.28
C LEU A 27 -22.87 -15.28 -2.40
N PRO A 28 -24.06 -14.65 -2.41
CA PRO A 28 -25.16 -15.01 -3.31
C PRO A 28 -24.77 -15.11 -4.80
N GLY A 29 -23.96 -14.17 -5.30
CA GLY A 29 -23.54 -14.14 -6.70
C GLY A 29 -22.54 -15.23 -7.07
N TRP A 30 -21.93 -15.92 -6.09
CA TRP A 30 -20.92 -16.97 -6.32
C TRP A 30 -21.35 -18.37 -5.87
N ARG A 31 -22.62 -18.59 -5.57
CA ARG A 31 -23.16 -19.89 -5.09
C ARG A 31 -22.85 -21.08 -6.01
N HIS A 32 -22.64 -20.82 -7.28
CA HIS A 32 -22.39 -21.86 -8.30
C HIS A 32 -20.96 -21.86 -8.83
N VAL A 33 -20.08 -21.03 -8.26
CA VAL A 33 -18.68 -20.95 -8.68
C VAL A 33 -17.93 -22.20 -8.22
N THR A 34 -17.32 -22.89 -9.16
CA THR A 34 -16.57 -24.12 -8.87
C THR A 34 -15.16 -23.82 -8.33
N ALA A 35 -14.52 -24.81 -7.73
CA ALA A 35 -13.12 -24.69 -7.31
C ALA A 35 -12.17 -24.43 -8.50
N ALA A 36 -12.48 -24.97 -9.68
CA ALA A 36 -11.71 -24.74 -10.89
C ALA A 36 -11.84 -23.30 -11.38
N ASP A 37 -13.05 -22.73 -11.35
CA ASP A 37 -13.26 -21.31 -11.63
C ASP A 37 -12.48 -20.44 -10.64
N TRP A 38 -12.61 -20.72 -9.34
CA TRP A 38 -11.95 -19.96 -8.27
C TRP A 38 -10.42 -19.94 -8.41
N ALA A 39 -9.83 -21.07 -8.81
CA ALA A 39 -8.39 -21.18 -9.07
C ALA A 39 -7.94 -20.51 -10.38
N SER A 40 -8.86 -20.14 -11.27
CA SER A 40 -8.53 -19.55 -12.57
C SER A 40 -8.20 -18.07 -12.48
N VAL A 41 -6.97 -17.67 -12.86
CA VAL A 41 -6.56 -16.26 -12.99
C VAL A 41 -7.51 -15.47 -13.87
N HIS A 42 -7.92 -16.09 -14.99
CA HIS A 42 -8.82 -15.46 -15.94
C HIS A 42 -10.19 -15.17 -15.32
N TRP A 43 -10.76 -16.16 -14.62
CA TRP A 43 -12.05 -16.00 -13.93
C TRP A 43 -11.95 -14.91 -12.85
N GLN A 44 -10.90 -14.90 -12.04
CA GLN A 44 -10.67 -13.89 -11.00
C GLN A 44 -10.66 -12.47 -11.60
N ARG A 45 -9.96 -12.26 -12.72
CA ARG A 45 -9.87 -10.96 -13.38
C ARG A 45 -11.22 -10.52 -14.02
N LEU A 46 -11.96 -11.45 -14.61
CA LEU A 46 -13.25 -11.14 -15.24
C LEU A 46 -14.32 -10.77 -14.20
N ASN A 47 -14.28 -11.41 -13.03
CA ASN A 47 -15.28 -11.26 -11.98
C ASN A 47 -14.91 -10.24 -10.90
N CYS A 48 -13.92 -9.36 -11.14
CA CYS A 48 -13.65 -8.23 -10.27
C CYS A 48 -14.89 -7.34 -10.10
N ILE A 49 -15.13 -6.90 -8.86
CA ILE A 49 -16.19 -5.93 -8.56
C ILE A 49 -15.69 -4.54 -8.96
N LYS A 50 -16.35 -3.93 -9.95
CA LYS A 50 -15.92 -2.66 -10.58
C LYS A 50 -16.86 -1.48 -10.33
N ASN A 51 -18.04 -1.74 -9.81
CA ASN A 51 -19.07 -0.73 -9.57
C ASN A 51 -20.15 -1.25 -8.64
N LEU A 52 -21.04 -0.35 -8.23
CA LEU A 52 -22.15 -0.64 -7.32
C LEU A 52 -23.07 -1.74 -7.86
N LYS A 53 -23.35 -1.76 -9.18
CA LYS A 53 -24.18 -2.80 -9.81
C LYS A 53 -23.57 -4.20 -9.63
N GLY A 54 -22.24 -4.32 -9.82
CA GLY A 54 -21.53 -5.59 -9.61
C GLY A 54 -21.54 -6.03 -8.14
N LEU A 55 -21.38 -5.07 -7.21
CA LEU A 55 -21.48 -5.37 -5.78
C LEU A 55 -22.88 -5.83 -5.39
N ARG A 56 -23.94 -5.16 -5.87
CA ARG A 56 -25.33 -5.59 -5.64
C ARG A 56 -25.61 -6.99 -6.21
N ALA A 57 -25.10 -7.28 -7.40
CA ALA A 57 -25.28 -8.60 -8.01
C ALA A 57 -24.56 -9.71 -7.21
N LEU A 58 -23.43 -9.40 -6.58
CA LEU A 58 -22.72 -10.34 -5.72
C LEU A 58 -23.39 -10.53 -4.37
N MET A 59 -23.68 -9.42 -3.68
CA MET A 59 -24.09 -9.45 -2.26
C MET A 59 -25.59 -9.67 -2.07
N GLY A 60 -26.42 -9.28 -3.04
CA GLY A 60 -27.87 -9.38 -2.95
C GLY A 60 -28.40 -8.67 -1.70
N ASP A 61 -29.25 -9.36 -0.94
CA ASP A 61 -29.90 -8.86 0.30
C ASP A 61 -28.99 -8.98 1.55
N LEU A 62 -27.74 -9.41 1.41
CA LEU A 62 -26.80 -9.41 2.54
C LEU A 62 -26.45 -8.00 2.99
N LEU A 63 -26.50 -7.02 2.10
CA LEU A 63 -26.27 -5.61 2.41
C LEU A 63 -27.56 -4.81 2.27
N THR A 64 -27.78 -3.88 3.20
CA THR A 64 -28.95 -3.00 3.19
C THR A 64 -28.82 -1.89 2.15
N GLU A 65 -29.96 -1.31 1.73
CA GLU A 65 -29.99 -0.14 0.83
C GLU A 65 -29.22 1.06 1.43
N ALA A 66 -29.19 1.21 2.73
CA ALA A 66 -28.43 2.25 3.40
C ALA A 66 -26.93 2.12 3.15
N PHE A 67 -26.38 0.89 3.14
CA PHE A 67 -24.96 0.67 2.79
C PHE A 67 -24.67 1.06 1.34
N TYR A 68 -25.53 0.65 0.41
CA TYR A 68 -25.35 0.98 -0.99
C TYR A 68 -25.43 2.48 -1.26
N ALA A 69 -26.34 3.18 -0.60
CA ALA A 69 -26.44 4.65 -0.71
C ALA A 69 -25.19 5.35 -0.13
N ASP A 70 -24.66 4.85 1.00
CA ASP A 70 -23.45 5.37 1.62
C ASP A 70 -22.21 5.18 0.75
N LEU A 71 -22.07 4.01 0.12
CA LEU A 71 -21.02 3.74 -0.86
C LEU A 71 -21.16 4.59 -2.12
N GLU A 72 -22.37 4.73 -2.66
CA GLU A 72 -22.63 5.56 -3.84
C GLU A 72 -22.25 7.01 -3.60
N ARG A 73 -22.61 7.53 -2.43
CA ARG A 73 -22.22 8.88 -2.00
C ARG A 73 -20.70 9.03 -1.91
N ASP A 74 -19.99 8.06 -1.32
CA ASP A 74 -18.52 8.10 -1.27
C ASP A 74 -17.91 8.12 -2.66
N GLN A 75 -18.41 7.26 -3.57
CA GLN A 75 -17.90 7.20 -4.94
C GLN A 75 -18.12 8.52 -5.70
N ALA A 76 -19.18 9.25 -5.41
CA ALA A 76 -19.49 10.53 -6.04
C ALA A 76 -18.68 11.70 -5.46
N GLU A 77 -18.43 11.72 -4.14
CA GLU A 77 -17.96 12.90 -3.44
C GLU A 77 -16.53 12.79 -2.88
N ARG A 78 -16.03 11.57 -2.61
CA ARG A 78 -14.79 11.35 -1.84
C ARG A 78 -13.82 10.33 -2.43
N ALA A 79 -14.27 9.44 -3.29
CA ALA A 79 -13.43 8.36 -3.78
C ALA A 79 -12.29 8.85 -4.69
N THR A 80 -11.06 8.68 -4.22
CA THR A 80 -9.83 9.00 -4.98
C THR A 80 -9.46 7.90 -5.98
N MET A 81 -9.97 6.69 -5.76
CA MET A 81 -9.76 5.52 -6.63
C MET A 81 -11.11 4.96 -7.10
N SER A 82 -11.17 4.57 -8.37
CA SER A 82 -12.31 3.80 -8.88
C SER A 82 -12.36 2.42 -8.23
N MET A 83 -13.57 1.85 -8.13
CA MET A 83 -13.72 0.52 -7.54
C MET A 83 -13.10 -0.55 -8.44
N LEU A 84 -12.24 -1.39 -7.85
CA LEU A 84 -11.74 -2.62 -8.47
C LEU A 84 -11.30 -3.58 -7.37
N VAL A 85 -12.14 -4.56 -7.06
CA VAL A 85 -11.90 -5.55 -6.02
C VAL A 85 -11.96 -6.95 -6.63
N PRO A 86 -10.84 -7.70 -6.65
CA PRO A 86 -10.85 -9.09 -7.13
C PRO A 86 -11.67 -10.00 -6.23
N PRO A 87 -12.23 -11.10 -6.77
CA PRO A 87 -12.97 -12.08 -5.98
C PRO A 87 -12.21 -12.59 -4.76
N GLN A 88 -10.93 -12.92 -4.91
CA GLN A 88 -10.09 -13.36 -3.79
C GLN A 88 -10.09 -12.37 -2.63
N MET A 89 -9.91 -11.07 -2.92
CA MET A 89 -9.92 -10.03 -1.89
C MET A 89 -11.32 -9.82 -1.31
N MET A 90 -12.35 -9.83 -2.16
CA MET A 90 -13.73 -9.68 -1.72
C MET A 90 -14.16 -10.83 -0.80
N ASN A 91 -13.68 -12.05 -1.07
CA ASN A 91 -13.96 -13.23 -0.27
C ASN A 91 -13.37 -13.15 1.15
N THR A 92 -12.32 -12.36 1.36
CA THR A 92 -11.75 -12.16 2.71
C THR A 92 -12.56 -11.19 3.57
N MET A 93 -13.53 -10.48 3.03
CA MET A 93 -14.41 -9.58 3.79
C MET A 93 -15.51 -10.37 4.49
N VAL A 94 -15.70 -10.12 5.79
CA VAL A 94 -16.64 -10.86 6.65
C VAL A 94 -16.54 -12.39 6.42
N PRO A 95 -15.38 -13.00 6.68
CA PRO A 95 -15.21 -14.44 6.54
C PRO A 95 -16.10 -15.16 7.56
N CYS A 96 -16.64 -16.32 7.19
CA CYS A 96 -17.53 -17.09 8.07
C CYS A 96 -16.85 -17.69 9.31
N VAL A 97 -15.52 -17.61 9.38
CA VAL A 97 -14.71 -17.97 10.55
C VAL A 97 -13.77 -16.79 10.82
N SER A 98 -13.94 -16.15 11.95
CA SER A 98 -12.97 -15.18 12.43
C SER A 98 -11.65 -15.87 12.70
N ALA A 99 -10.54 -15.26 12.33
CA ALA A 99 -9.20 -15.73 12.70
C ALA A 99 -9.00 -15.82 14.22
N SER A 100 -9.87 -15.17 15.00
CA SER A 100 -9.95 -15.25 16.48
C SER A 100 -10.92 -16.31 17.01
N GLY A 101 -11.52 -17.13 16.14
CA GLY A 101 -12.46 -18.20 16.56
C GLY A 101 -13.86 -17.70 16.94
N GLY A 102 -14.16 -16.42 16.74
CA GLY A 102 -15.50 -15.86 16.91
C GLY A 102 -16.44 -16.27 15.77
N SER A 103 -17.72 -16.53 16.07
CA SER A 103 -18.73 -16.79 15.04
C SER A 103 -19.00 -15.52 14.23
N VAL A 104 -18.94 -15.65 12.92
CA VAL A 104 -19.36 -14.59 11.98
C VAL A 104 -20.89 -14.64 11.83
N PRO A 105 -21.58 -13.52 11.59
CA PRO A 105 -23.02 -13.48 11.42
C PRO A 105 -23.50 -14.53 10.41
N ARG A 106 -24.43 -15.40 10.84
CA ARG A 106 -25.14 -16.32 9.96
C ARG A 106 -26.23 -15.58 9.21
N ALA A 107 -26.78 -16.19 8.17
CA ALA A 107 -27.97 -15.65 7.52
C ALA A 107 -29.08 -15.36 8.56
N GLY A 108 -29.44 -14.06 8.73
CA GLY A 108 -30.34 -13.57 9.77
C GLY A 108 -29.69 -12.73 10.87
N GLU A 109 -28.36 -12.67 10.95
CA GLU A 109 -27.59 -11.77 11.80
C GLU A 109 -27.20 -10.50 11.02
N ASP A 110 -26.77 -9.42 11.71
CA ASP A 110 -26.42 -8.15 11.08
C ASP A 110 -25.15 -8.24 10.22
N PHE A 111 -25.26 -8.82 9.02
CA PHE A 111 -24.16 -8.89 8.06
C PHE A 111 -23.73 -7.49 7.63
N THR A 112 -24.64 -6.55 7.47
CA THR A 112 -24.33 -5.16 7.09
C THR A 112 -23.45 -4.49 8.14
N GLY A 113 -23.79 -4.61 9.44
CA GLY A 113 -22.96 -4.06 10.52
C GLY A 113 -21.57 -4.68 10.56
N ALA A 114 -21.46 -6.01 10.40
CA ALA A 114 -20.19 -6.70 10.31
C ALA A 114 -19.38 -6.22 9.08
N PHE A 115 -20.03 -5.97 7.94
CA PHE A 115 -19.39 -5.47 6.73
C PHE A 115 -18.88 -4.03 6.90
N TYR A 116 -19.63 -3.16 7.58
CA TYR A 116 -19.15 -1.83 7.98
C TYR A 116 -17.90 -1.89 8.86
N ALA A 117 -17.83 -2.82 9.79
CA ALA A 117 -16.70 -2.98 10.71
C ALA A 117 -15.51 -3.72 10.11
N ASP A 118 -15.67 -4.36 8.94
CA ASP A 118 -14.66 -5.22 8.34
C ASP A 118 -13.38 -4.46 7.95
N PRO A 119 -12.20 -4.86 8.46
CA PRO A 119 -10.95 -4.15 8.23
C PRO A 119 -10.53 -4.15 6.75
N VAL A 120 -10.81 -5.22 5.99
CA VAL A 120 -10.46 -5.29 4.57
C VAL A 120 -11.39 -4.41 3.75
N ARG A 121 -12.68 -4.43 4.03
CA ARG A 121 -13.66 -3.54 3.41
C ARG A 121 -13.27 -2.07 3.61
N ARG A 122 -12.88 -1.67 4.82
CA ARG A 122 -12.56 -0.27 5.15
C ARG A 122 -11.52 0.36 4.24
N TYR A 123 -10.52 -0.39 3.77
CA TYR A 123 -9.50 0.16 2.88
C TYR A 123 -9.67 -0.23 1.39
N MET A 124 -10.50 -1.22 1.09
CA MET A 124 -10.79 -1.63 -0.30
C MET A 124 -12.08 -1.02 -0.85
N LEU A 125 -13.09 -0.85 -0.01
CA LEU A 125 -14.40 -0.29 -0.32
C LEU A 125 -14.83 0.73 0.75
N PRO A 126 -14.11 1.86 0.89
CA PRO A 126 -14.50 2.89 1.84
C PRO A 126 -15.87 3.45 1.49
N VAL A 127 -16.63 3.83 2.51
CA VAL A 127 -17.95 4.46 2.39
C VAL A 127 -17.92 5.86 2.99
N PHE A 128 -18.91 6.68 2.68
CA PHE A 128 -18.92 8.08 3.10
C PHE A 128 -18.93 8.23 4.63
N SER A 129 -19.63 7.34 5.35
CA SER A 129 -19.66 7.34 6.81
C SER A 129 -18.34 6.93 7.47
N ASP A 130 -17.39 6.32 6.76
CA ASP A 130 -16.02 6.11 7.26
C ASP A 130 -15.22 7.41 7.34
N ARG A 131 -15.56 8.42 6.52
CA ARG A 131 -14.74 9.61 6.30
C ARG A 131 -14.84 10.58 7.48
N CYS A 132 -13.74 11.27 7.78
CA CYS A 132 -13.80 12.41 8.68
C CYS A 132 -14.64 13.53 8.05
N VAL A 133 -15.70 13.97 8.75
CA VAL A 133 -16.62 14.99 8.23
C VAL A 133 -15.97 16.37 8.31
N ASP A 134 -15.44 16.73 9.49
CA ASP A 134 -14.88 18.08 9.75
C ASP A 134 -13.51 18.27 9.09
N TRP A 135 -12.72 17.20 8.98
CA TRP A 135 -11.37 17.19 8.44
C TRP A 135 -11.20 16.06 7.41
N PRO A 136 -11.85 16.13 6.24
CA PRO A 136 -11.77 15.04 5.25
C PRO A 136 -10.37 14.94 4.62
N SER A 137 -9.65 16.07 4.55
CA SER A 137 -8.28 16.18 4.05
C SER A 137 -7.49 17.15 4.91
N HIS A 138 -6.20 16.89 5.10
CA HIS A 138 -5.30 17.88 5.66
C HIS A 138 -5.12 19.05 4.67
N PRO A 139 -5.00 20.33 5.13
CA PRO A 139 -4.79 21.49 4.26
C PRO A 139 -3.58 21.36 3.31
N TYR A 140 -2.56 20.62 3.72
CA TYR A 140 -1.35 20.35 2.93
C TYR A 140 -1.38 18.98 2.23
N SER A 141 -2.52 18.29 2.17
CA SER A 141 -2.65 17.06 1.40
C SER A 141 -2.51 17.35 -0.10
N THR A 142 -1.83 16.47 -0.80
CA THR A 142 -1.63 16.57 -2.26
C THR A 142 -1.88 15.24 -2.93
N ARG A 143 -2.22 15.27 -4.21
CA ARG A 143 -2.48 14.06 -5.02
C ARG A 143 -1.21 13.25 -5.29
N ASP A 144 -0.06 13.93 -5.34
CA ASP A 144 1.28 13.35 -5.35
C ASP A 144 1.97 13.77 -4.04
N SER A 145 1.59 13.11 -2.94
CA SER A 145 2.05 13.43 -1.58
C SER A 145 3.57 13.27 -1.41
N LEU A 146 4.19 12.48 -2.24
CA LEU A 146 5.63 12.19 -2.20
C LEU A 146 6.43 12.96 -3.25
N HIS A 147 5.79 13.73 -4.10
CA HIS A 147 6.41 14.44 -5.23
C HIS A 147 7.18 13.49 -6.17
N GLU A 148 6.60 12.33 -6.46
CA GLU A 148 7.26 11.32 -7.29
C GLU A 148 7.40 11.81 -8.74
N HIS A 149 6.39 12.53 -9.28
CA HIS A 149 6.45 13.09 -10.65
C HIS A 149 7.52 14.17 -10.81
N ASP A 150 7.67 15.04 -9.80
CA ASP A 150 8.70 16.09 -9.82
C ASP A 150 10.13 15.48 -9.86
N MET A 151 10.27 14.23 -9.41
CA MET A 151 11.54 13.49 -9.35
C MET A 151 11.71 12.48 -10.49
N TRP A 152 10.90 12.52 -11.53
CA TRP A 152 11.12 11.71 -12.72
C TRP A 152 12.38 12.14 -13.45
N ALA A 153 13.37 11.28 -13.47
CA ALA A 153 14.57 11.46 -14.28
C ALA A 153 14.29 11.26 -15.78
N VAL A 154 13.43 10.32 -16.09
CA VAL A 154 12.71 10.12 -17.35
C VAL A 154 11.28 9.71 -16.98
N GLU A 155 10.35 9.80 -17.91
CA GLU A 155 8.94 9.51 -17.62
C GLU A 155 8.76 8.15 -16.93
N GLY A 156 8.14 8.15 -15.75
CA GLY A 156 7.89 6.97 -14.92
C GLY A 156 9.13 6.41 -14.20
N LEU A 157 10.28 7.07 -14.21
CA LEU A 157 11.46 6.67 -13.43
C LEU A 157 11.80 7.70 -12.36
N THR A 158 11.28 7.50 -11.16
CA THR A 158 11.54 8.37 -10.01
C THR A 158 12.92 8.12 -9.43
N HIS A 159 13.80 9.13 -9.41
CA HIS A 159 15.14 9.07 -8.83
C HIS A 159 15.22 9.94 -7.57
N ARG A 160 14.62 9.46 -6.49
CA ARG A 160 14.53 10.17 -5.19
C ARG A 160 15.75 9.95 -4.29
N TYR A 161 16.42 8.82 -4.40
CA TYR A 161 17.51 8.40 -3.53
C TYR A 161 18.83 8.26 -4.30
N PRO A 162 20.00 8.51 -3.70
CA PRO A 162 21.28 8.51 -4.42
C PRO A 162 21.60 7.22 -5.21
N THR A 163 21.10 6.07 -4.74
CA THR A 163 21.44 4.76 -5.29
C THR A 163 20.22 3.91 -5.67
N LYS A 164 19.02 4.49 -5.59
CA LYS A 164 17.75 3.74 -5.78
C LYS A 164 16.79 4.52 -6.64
N VAL A 165 16.13 3.81 -7.53
CA VAL A 165 15.05 4.35 -8.36
C VAL A 165 13.78 3.51 -8.24
N LEU A 166 12.67 4.12 -8.63
CA LEU A 166 11.37 3.48 -8.79
C LEU A 166 11.00 3.55 -10.27
N ALA A 167 10.79 2.41 -10.90
CA ALA A 167 10.34 2.30 -12.29
C ALA A 167 8.83 1.99 -12.33
N GLU A 168 8.05 2.92 -12.82
CA GLU A 168 6.60 2.83 -12.98
C GLU A 168 6.26 2.36 -14.39
N LEU A 169 6.12 1.04 -14.57
CA LEU A 169 5.96 0.43 -15.89
C LEU A 169 4.55 0.60 -16.48
N LEU A 170 3.52 0.70 -15.63
CA LEU A 170 2.12 0.77 -16.05
C LEU A 170 1.25 1.51 -15.02
N PRO A 171 0.14 2.15 -15.46
CA PRO A 171 -0.75 2.89 -14.56
C PRO A 171 -1.94 2.05 -14.09
N THR A 172 -1.83 0.71 -14.05
CA THR A 172 -2.96 -0.17 -13.69
C THR A 172 -2.58 -1.22 -12.68
N CYS A 173 -3.54 -1.60 -11.82
CA CYS A 173 -3.42 -2.69 -10.85
C CYS A 173 -4.52 -3.73 -11.08
N PRO A 174 -4.36 -4.96 -10.61
CA PRO A 174 -5.46 -5.92 -10.56
C PRO A 174 -6.49 -5.60 -9.47
N GLN A 175 -6.16 -4.69 -8.55
CA GLN A 175 -7.04 -4.18 -7.49
C GLN A 175 -6.68 -2.73 -7.13
N TYR A 176 -7.65 -1.93 -6.70
CA TYR A 176 -7.39 -0.55 -6.26
C TYR A 176 -7.65 -0.39 -4.77
N CYS A 177 -6.70 0.23 -4.07
CA CYS A 177 -6.79 0.55 -2.65
C CYS A 177 -7.27 1.97 -2.46
N GLY A 178 -8.16 2.24 -1.51
CA GLY A 178 -8.64 3.59 -1.23
C GLY A 178 -7.55 4.55 -0.73
N HIS A 179 -6.47 4.02 -0.15
CA HIS A 179 -5.31 4.78 0.34
C HIS A 179 -4.13 4.82 -0.65
N CYS A 180 -4.39 4.75 -1.95
CA CYS A 180 -3.34 4.71 -2.97
C CYS A 180 -2.57 6.04 -3.05
N THR A 181 -1.25 6.03 -2.81
CA THR A 181 -0.37 7.20 -2.90
C THR A 181 -0.19 7.70 -4.33
N ARG A 182 -0.37 6.83 -5.32
CA ARG A 182 -0.29 7.14 -6.76
C ARG A 182 -1.68 7.30 -7.39
N MET A 183 -2.60 7.90 -6.63
CA MET A 183 -3.97 8.08 -7.08
C MET A 183 -4.11 9.00 -8.30
N ASP A 184 -3.15 9.86 -8.55
CA ASP A 184 -3.16 10.76 -9.69
C ASP A 184 -2.77 10.07 -11.01
N LEU A 185 -2.02 8.96 -10.95
CA LEU A 185 -1.57 8.18 -12.11
C LEU A 185 -2.33 6.86 -12.28
N VAL A 186 -2.55 6.13 -11.16
CA VAL A 186 -3.04 4.75 -11.19
C VAL A 186 -4.57 4.69 -11.23
N GLY A 187 -5.09 3.84 -12.11
CA GLY A 187 -6.50 3.52 -12.22
C GLY A 187 -7.28 4.44 -13.16
N ASN A 188 -8.60 4.36 -13.08
CA ASN A 188 -9.49 5.22 -13.85
C ASN A 188 -9.78 6.52 -13.10
N SER A 189 -10.04 7.60 -13.86
CA SER A 189 -10.53 8.85 -13.28
C SER A 189 -11.80 8.65 -12.47
N THR A 190 -11.89 9.38 -11.36
CA THR A 190 -13.10 9.45 -10.53
C THR A 190 -13.71 10.84 -10.66
N PRO A 191 -14.93 11.09 -10.13
CA PRO A 191 -15.50 12.44 -10.10
C PRO A 191 -14.60 13.47 -9.42
N VAL A 192 -13.77 13.03 -8.42
CA VAL A 192 -12.92 13.93 -7.62
C VAL A 192 -11.46 13.98 -8.07
N ILE A 193 -10.96 12.93 -8.75
CA ILE A 193 -9.56 12.82 -9.19
C ILE A 193 -9.46 12.46 -10.67
N PRO A 194 -9.17 13.41 -11.58
CA PRO A 194 -8.75 13.09 -12.93
C PRO A 194 -7.34 12.50 -12.93
N LYS A 195 -7.13 11.40 -13.66
CA LYS A 195 -5.83 10.71 -13.73
C LYS A 195 -4.92 11.33 -14.77
N LEU A 196 -3.63 11.38 -14.43
CA LEU A 196 -2.56 11.64 -15.38
C LEU A 196 -2.40 10.45 -16.33
N LYS A 197 -1.78 10.69 -17.46
CA LYS A 197 -1.44 9.65 -18.43
C LYS A 197 0.03 9.77 -18.77
N PHE A 198 0.65 8.65 -19.07
CA PHE A 198 1.97 8.65 -19.70
C PHE A 198 1.86 9.19 -21.12
N ASP A 199 2.79 10.06 -21.51
CA ASP A 199 2.88 10.61 -22.85
C ASP A 199 3.59 9.64 -23.80
N LEU A 200 4.65 8.98 -23.32
CA LEU A 200 5.42 8.01 -24.08
C LEU A 200 4.72 6.65 -24.19
N LYS A 201 4.89 5.99 -25.31
CA LYS A 201 4.52 4.58 -25.45
C LYS A 201 5.34 3.71 -24.50
N PRO A 202 4.82 2.56 -24.02
CA PRO A 202 5.55 1.72 -23.08
C PRO A 202 6.97 1.35 -23.54
N VAL A 203 7.16 1.02 -24.81
CA VAL A 203 8.48 0.64 -25.35
C VAL A 203 9.47 1.80 -25.25
N ASP A 204 9.09 2.99 -25.72
CA ASP A 204 9.95 4.17 -25.71
C ASP A 204 10.31 4.58 -24.27
N ARG A 205 9.32 4.49 -23.36
CA ARG A 205 9.52 4.77 -21.93
C ARG A 205 10.50 3.78 -21.28
N TYR A 206 10.36 2.48 -21.56
CA TYR A 206 11.28 1.47 -21.03
C TYR A 206 12.68 1.62 -21.58
N ASP A 207 12.83 1.99 -22.87
CA ASP A 207 14.12 2.29 -23.48
C ASP A 207 14.79 3.48 -22.76
N ALA A 208 14.05 4.57 -22.56
CA ALA A 208 14.57 5.73 -21.82
C ALA A 208 14.98 5.39 -20.37
N MET A 209 14.22 4.55 -19.66
CA MET A 209 14.56 4.09 -18.31
C MET A 209 15.87 3.29 -18.30
N ILE A 210 16.03 2.35 -19.21
CA ILE A 210 17.24 1.50 -19.32
C ILE A 210 18.47 2.35 -19.70
N ASP A 211 18.33 3.29 -20.64
CA ASP A 211 19.42 4.17 -21.05
C ASP A 211 19.83 5.10 -19.90
N TYR A 212 18.87 5.63 -19.15
CA TYR A 212 19.16 6.39 -17.94
C TYR A 212 19.96 5.58 -16.92
N LEU A 213 19.55 4.32 -16.66
CA LEU A 213 20.22 3.45 -15.69
C LEU A 213 21.65 3.10 -16.13
N ARG A 214 21.88 2.89 -17.42
CA ARG A 214 23.22 2.68 -17.98
C ARG A 214 24.13 3.92 -17.83
N ALA A 215 23.56 5.10 -18.01
CA ALA A 215 24.27 6.37 -17.87
C ALA A 215 24.54 6.78 -16.41
N ASN A 216 23.87 6.15 -15.43
CA ASN A 216 23.95 6.51 -14.00
C ASN A 216 24.45 5.35 -13.13
N PRO A 217 25.77 5.08 -13.10
CA PRO A 217 26.34 3.91 -12.41
C PRO A 217 26.23 3.96 -10.88
N SER A 218 25.82 5.09 -10.28
CA SER A 218 25.49 5.20 -8.86
C SER A 218 24.21 4.47 -8.49
N VAL A 219 23.30 4.28 -9.45
CA VAL A 219 22.03 3.56 -9.22
C VAL A 219 22.31 2.07 -9.22
N ARG A 220 21.98 1.40 -8.11
CA ARG A 220 22.20 -0.03 -7.93
C ARG A 220 20.92 -0.81 -7.60
N ASP A 221 19.84 -0.14 -7.20
CA ASP A 221 18.62 -0.74 -6.70
C ASP A 221 17.41 -0.20 -7.48
N VAL A 222 16.66 -1.08 -8.11
CA VAL A 222 15.48 -0.74 -8.91
C VAL A 222 14.24 -1.39 -8.31
N VAL A 223 13.29 -0.56 -7.89
CA VAL A 223 11.93 -1.01 -7.58
C VAL A 223 11.13 -1.02 -8.87
N VAL A 224 10.76 -2.19 -9.33
CA VAL A 224 9.90 -2.39 -10.50
C VAL A 224 8.45 -2.41 -10.03
N SER A 225 7.68 -1.40 -10.44
CA SER A 225 6.35 -1.09 -9.96
C SER A 225 5.49 -0.47 -11.08
N GLY A 226 4.79 0.59 -10.75
CA GLY A 226 3.81 1.30 -11.56
C GLY A 226 2.50 1.34 -10.80
N GLY A 227 1.42 0.83 -11.40
CA GLY A 227 0.29 0.36 -10.62
C GLY A 227 0.72 -0.89 -9.86
N ASP A 228 0.70 -2.03 -10.53
CA ASP A 228 1.15 -3.31 -9.94
C ASP A 228 1.72 -4.20 -11.05
N VAL A 229 2.93 -4.75 -10.84
CA VAL A 229 3.63 -5.57 -11.82
C VAL A 229 2.86 -6.81 -12.27
N ALA A 230 2.00 -7.36 -11.43
CA ALA A 230 1.14 -8.50 -11.77
C ALA A 230 0.09 -8.17 -12.84
N ASN A 231 -0.10 -6.90 -13.16
CA ASN A 231 -1.01 -6.49 -14.24
C ASN A 231 -0.32 -6.43 -15.61
N MET A 232 0.99 -6.65 -15.64
CA MET A 232 1.77 -6.78 -16.86
C MET A 232 1.82 -8.26 -17.30
N PRO A 233 1.67 -8.58 -18.61
CA PRO A 233 1.94 -9.91 -19.11
C PRO A 233 3.35 -10.36 -18.75
N TRP A 234 3.53 -11.58 -18.23
CA TRP A 234 4.82 -12.04 -17.71
C TRP A 234 5.96 -11.87 -18.73
N LYS A 235 5.73 -12.25 -20.00
CA LYS A 235 6.72 -12.10 -21.07
C LYS A 235 7.29 -10.68 -21.19
N ASN A 236 6.45 -9.66 -20.99
CA ASN A 236 6.88 -8.26 -21.08
C ASN A 236 7.68 -7.85 -19.83
N LEU A 237 7.24 -8.29 -18.66
CA LEU A 237 7.96 -8.08 -17.41
C LEU A 237 9.33 -8.78 -17.45
N GLU A 238 9.37 -10.05 -17.83
CA GLU A 238 10.63 -10.82 -17.97
C GLU A 238 11.62 -10.10 -18.90
N SER A 239 11.16 -9.62 -20.06
CA SER A 239 12.00 -8.85 -21.00
C SER A 239 12.59 -7.59 -20.38
N PHE A 240 11.81 -6.85 -19.58
CA PHE A 240 12.33 -5.67 -18.88
C PHE A 240 13.35 -6.05 -17.79
N LEU A 241 13.07 -7.12 -17.03
CA LEU A 241 13.99 -7.62 -15.99
C LEU A 241 15.31 -8.11 -16.58
N ASP A 242 15.28 -8.79 -17.73
CA ASP A 242 16.49 -9.22 -18.43
C ASP A 242 17.38 -8.02 -18.82
N ARG A 243 16.77 -6.96 -19.34
CA ARG A 243 17.49 -5.72 -19.66
C ARG A 243 18.11 -5.06 -18.41
N LEU A 244 17.43 -5.11 -17.27
CA LEU A 244 18.02 -4.66 -15.99
C LEU A 244 19.21 -5.52 -15.58
N LEU A 245 19.10 -6.84 -15.76
CA LEU A 245 20.18 -7.78 -15.43
C LEU A 245 21.43 -7.61 -16.33
N GLU A 246 21.30 -7.00 -17.50
CA GLU A 246 22.44 -6.68 -18.37
C GLU A 246 23.25 -5.45 -17.90
N ILE A 247 22.71 -4.67 -16.94
CA ILE A 247 23.37 -3.45 -16.45
C ILE A 247 24.27 -3.80 -15.26
N ASP A 248 25.57 -3.59 -15.40
CA ASP A 248 26.59 -4.06 -14.45
C ASP A 248 26.49 -3.48 -13.04
N ASN A 249 25.99 -2.26 -12.88
CA ASN A 249 25.82 -1.63 -11.56
C ASN A 249 24.58 -2.06 -10.81
N ILE A 250 23.60 -2.71 -11.44
CA ILE A 250 22.40 -3.17 -10.75
C ILE A 250 22.72 -4.38 -9.86
N ARG A 251 22.32 -4.30 -8.59
CA ARG A 251 22.55 -5.32 -7.56
C ARG A 251 21.27 -5.77 -6.86
N ASP A 252 20.24 -4.94 -6.89
CA ASP A 252 18.96 -5.24 -6.24
C ASP A 252 17.80 -4.92 -7.21
N ILE A 253 16.92 -5.88 -7.43
CA ILE A 253 15.66 -5.72 -8.18
C ILE A 253 14.52 -6.15 -7.25
N ARG A 254 13.54 -5.27 -7.08
CA ARG A 254 12.39 -5.51 -6.21
C ARG A 254 11.10 -5.40 -7.01
N LEU A 255 10.36 -6.49 -7.10
CA LEU A 255 9.03 -6.51 -7.71
C LEU A 255 8.00 -6.03 -6.68
N ALA A 256 7.35 -4.91 -6.94
CA ALA A 256 6.33 -4.37 -6.04
C ALA A 256 4.94 -4.80 -6.49
N THR A 257 4.25 -5.55 -5.62
CA THR A 257 2.91 -6.09 -5.94
C THR A 257 2.03 -6.21 -4.70
N LYS A 258 0.77 -5.81 -4.82
CA LYS A 258 -0.31 -6.15 -3.89
C LYS A 258 -1.11 -7.38 -4.35
N ALA A 259 -0.89 -7.83 -5.57
CA ALA A 259 -1.60 -8.95 -6.16
C ALA A 259 -1.28 -10.30 -5.49
N LEU A 260 -0.22 -10.39 -4.70
CA LEU A 260 0.02 -11.61 -3.94
C LEU A 260 -1.18 -11.97 -3.05
N MET A 261 -1.89 -10.97 -2.52
CA MET A 261 -3.10 -11.16 -1.73
C MET A 261 -4.40 -11.13 -2.54
N GLY A 262 -4.51 -10.20 -3.48
CA GLY A 262 -5.76 -9.99 -4.20
C GLY A 262 -5.93 -10.88 -5.41
N LEU A 263 -4.85 -11.49 -5.89
CA LEU A 263 -4.82 -12.36 -7.05
C LEU A 263 -3.67 -13.39 -6.92
N PRO A 264 -3.61 -14.20 -5.84
CA PRO A 264 -2.54 -15.17 -5.63
C PRO A 264 -2.46 -16.19 -6.77
N GLN A 265 -3.57 -16.47 -7.44
CA GLN A 265 -3.64 -17.35 -8.60
C GLN A 265 -2.68 -16.92 -9.72
N HIS A 266 -2.42 -15.60 -9.88
CA HIS A 266 -1.44 -15.10 -10.85
C HIS A 266 -0.02 -15.59 -10.52
N TRP A 267 0.35 -15.55 -9.24
CA TRP A 267 1.67 -15.98 -8.77
C TRP A 267 1.82 -17.49 -8.65
N LEU A 268 0.72 -18.25 -8.82
CA LEU A 268 0.68 -19.70 -8.89
C LEU A 268 0.57 -20.22 -10.33
N ALA A 269 0.42 -19.35 -11.32
CA ALA A 269 0.35 -19.76 -12.72
C ALA A 269 1.71 -20.28 -13.21
N ASP A 270 1.71 -21.40 -13.92
CA ASP A 270 2.93 -22.11 -14.34
C ASP A 270 3.90 -21.21 -15.10
N ASP A 271 3.41 -20.42 -16.06
CA ASP A 271 4.22 -19.50 -16.86
C ASP A 271 4.89 -18.41 -16.02
N VAL A 272 4.24 -17.96 -14.94
CA VAL A 272 4.78 -16.96 -13.99
C VAL A 272 5.82 -17.63 -13.08
N VAL A 273 5.50 -18.80 -12.49
CA VAL A 273 6.43 -19.52 -11.60
C VAL A 273 7.71 -19.90 -12.34
N GLU A 274 7.60 -20.51 -13.52
CA GLU A 274 8.74 -20.87 -14.35
C GLU A 274 9.54 -19.63 -14.79
N GLY A 275 8.85 -18.57 -15.18
CA GLY A 275 9.46 -17.31 -15.57
C GLY A 275 10.22 -16.63 -14.45
N VAL A 276 9.65 -16.57 -13.25
CA VAL A 276 10.34 -16.12 -12.04
C VAL A 276 11.58 -16.96 -11.78
N GLY A 277 11.50 -18.28 -11.93
CA GLY A 277 12.63 -19.21 -11.78
C GLY A 277 13.77 -18.91 -12.75
N ARG A 278 13.46 -18.63 -14.02
CA ARG A 278 14.47 -18.22 -15.02
C ARG A 278 15.14 -16.91 -14.62
N VAL A 279 14.36 -15.87 -14.29
CA VAL A 279 14.91 -14.56 -13.88
C VAL A 279 15.74 -14.68 -12.61
N ALA A 280 15.25 -15.39 -11.58
CA ALA A 280 15.94 -15.59 -10.32
C ALA A 280 17.29 -16.33 -10.50
N THR A 281 17.33 -17.30 -11.41
CA THR A 281 18.57 -18.01 -11.75
C THR A 281 19.59 -17.07 -12.41
N ARG A 282 19.19 -16.28 -13.41
CA ARG A 282 20.06 -15.28 -14.06
C ARG A 282 20.52 -14.22 -13.05
N ALA A 283 19.61 -13.73 -12.20
CA ALA A 283 19.96 -12.77 -11.16
C ALA A 283 21.06 -13.30 -10.23
N ARG A 284 20.92 -14.54 -9.73
CA ARG A 284 21.94 -15.17 -8.86
C ARG A 284 23.29 -15.32 -9.57
N GLN A 285 23.31 -15.73 -10.84
CA GLN A 285 24.54 -15.85 -11.62
C GLN A 285 25.29 -14.52 -11.78
N ARG A 286 24.56 -13.41 -11.79
CA ARG A 286 25.10 -12.05 -11.86
C ARG A 286 25.32 -11.37 -10.50
N GLY A 287 25.05 -12.06 -9.40
CA GLY A 287 25.15 -11.50 -8.05
C GLY A 287 24.11 -10.41 -7.77
N VAL A 288 22.94 -10.49 -8.43
CA VAL A 288 21.80 -9.58 -8.25
C VAL A 288 20.78 -10.22 -7.32
N SER A 289 20.27 -9.46 -6.37
CA SER A 289 19.19 -9.86 -5.46
C SER A 289 17.84 -9.58 -6.11
N LEU A 290 17.03 -10.62 -6.36
CA LEU A 290 15.63 -10.49 -6.76
C LEU A 290 14.72 -10.72 -5.56
N ALA A 291 13.87 -9.77 -5.23
CA ALA A 291 12.92 -9.85 -4.11
C ALA A 291 11.52 -9.42 -4.53
N ILE A 292 10.50 -9.93 -3.84
CA ILE A 292 9.11 -9.47 -3.97
C ILE A 292 8.75 -8.63 -2.74
N HIS A 293 8.21 -7.45 -2.97
CA HIS A 293 7.65 -6.58 -1.94
C HIS A 293 6.14 -6.55 -2.09
N THR A 294 5.45 -7.17 -1.14
CA THR A 294 3.99 -7.23 -1.10
C THR A 294 3.40 -6.24 -0.12
N HIS A 295 2.05 -6.16 -0.03
CA HIS A 295 1.35 -5.16 0.75
C HIS A 295 0.15 -5.78 1.46
N VAL A 296 0.36 -6.27 2.67
CA VAL A 296 -0.66 -6.85 3.57
C VAL A 296 -0.93 -5.90 4.72
N ASN A 297 -2.19 -5.56 4.97
CA ASN A 297 -2.60 -4.66 6.06
C ASN A 297 -3.44 -5.36 7.14
N SER A 298 -4.02 -6.51 6.84
CA SER A 298 -4.85 -7.27 7.79
C SER A 298 -4.54 -8.76 7.69
N VAL A 299 -4.48 -9.43 8.83
CA VAL A 299 -4.33 -10.89 8.91
C VAL A 299 -5.44 -11.62 8.13
N GLN A 300 -6.62 -11.04 8.07
CA GLN A 300 -7.78 -11.56 7.36
C GLN A 300 -7.52 -11.72 5.84
N SER A 301 -6.59 -10.94 5.26
CA SER A 301 -6.20 -11.04 3.86
C SER A 301 -5.23 -12.20 3.58
N LEU A 302 -4.66 -12.82 4.61
CA LEU A 302 -3.78 -13.97 4.46
C LEU A 302 -4.62 -15.24 4.38
N THR A 303 -4.60 -15.87 3.22
CA THR A 303 -5.30 -17.15 2.97
C THR A 303 -4.29 -18.24 2.61
N PRO A 304 -4.67 -19.53 2.63
CA PRO A 304 -3.83 -20.60 2.16
C PRO A 304 -3.30 -20.38 0.72
N ALA A 305 -4.12 -19.78 -0.16
CA ALA A 305 -3.69 -19.46 -1.53
C ALA A 305 -2.57 -18.40 -1.54
N VAL A 306 -2.65 -17.37 -0.68
CA VAL A 306 -1.60 -16.36 -0.52
C VAL A 306 -0.30 -16.98 -0.02
N ALA A 307 -0.40 -17.85 1.00
CA ALA A 307 0.74 -18.55 1.55
C ALA A 307 1.41 -19.50 0.52
N ALA A 308 0.60 -20.20 -0.28
CA ALA A 308 1.09 -21.03 -1.36
C ALA A 308 1.81 -20.20 -2.43
N ALA A 309 1.26 -19.05 -2.83
CA ALA A 309 1.87 -18.15 -3.80
C ALA A 309 3.22 -17.57 -3.29
N SER A 310 3.29 -17.18 -2.03
CA SER A 310 4.55 -16.72 -1.43
C SER A 310 5.62 -17.81 -1.43
N ARG A 311 5.28 -19.02 -1.01
CA ARG A 311 6.19 -20.17 -1.02
C ARG A 311 6.64 -20.54 -2.43
N ALA A 312 5.72 -20.56 -3.40
CA ALA A 312 6.07 -20.84 -4.80
C ALA A 312 7.10 -19.85 -5.35
N MET A 313 7.02 -18.57 -4.99
CA MET A 313 8.01 -17.56 -5.38
C MET A 313 9.37 -17.80 -4.73
N LEU A 314 9.40 -18.16 -3.45
CA LEU A 314 10.64 -18.51 -2.75
C LEU A 314 11.28 -19.78 -3.35
N GLU A 315 10.50 -20.81 -3.63
CA GLU A 315 10.94 -22.05 -4.28
C GLU A 315 11.43 -21.81 -5.71
N ALA A 316 10.80 -20.91 -6.47
CA ALA A 316 11.30 -20.44 -7.76
C ALA A 316 12.64 -19.71 -7.66
N GLY A 317 13.06 -19.33 -6.46
CA GLY A 317 14.39 -18.78 -6.20
C GLY A 317 14.43 -17.26 -5.99
N VAL A 318 13.30 -16.62 -5.79
CA VAL A 318 13.25 -15.27 -5.23
C VAL A 318 13.95 -15.28 -3.87
N ARG A 319 14.80 -14.31 -3.63
CA ARG A 319 15.59 -14.26 -2.39
C ARG A 319 14.71 -14.08 -1.15
N ASP A 320 13.64 -13.28 -1.29
CA ASP A 320 12.85 -12.85 -0.14
C ASP A 320 11.48 -12.33 -0.60
N VAL A 321 10.46 -12.58 0.19
CA VAL A 321 9.14 -11.95 0.08
C VAL A 321 8.92 -11.11 1.32
N ARG A 322 8.71 -9.80 1.16
CA ARG A 322 8.64 -8.82 2.26
C ARG A 322 7.33 -8.07 2.26
N ASN A 323 6.77 -7.84 3.44
CA ASN A 323 5.60 -7.00 3.60
C ASN A 323 5.99 -5.52 3.73
N GLN A 324 5.37 -4.68 2.91
CA GLN A 324 5.36 -3.22 3.02
C GLN A 324 3.92 -2.75 3.24
N GLY A 325 3.38 -3.01 4.44
CA GLY A 325 2.03 -2.59 4.83
C GLY A 325 1.94 -1.10 5.13
N VAL A 326 0.72 -0.63 5.33
CA VAL A 326 0.40 0.74 5.76
C VAL A 326 -0.37 0.67 7.08
N LEU A 327 -0.02 1.51 8.04
CA LEU A 327 -0.81 1.70 9.26
C LEU A 327 -2.10 2.44 8.90
N LEU A 328 -3.21 1.81 9.18
CA LEU A 328 -4.54 2.32 8.86
C LEU A 328 -5.43 2.22 10.09
N ARG A 329 -5.99 3.34 10.49
CA ARG A 329 -6.93 3.40 11.61
C ARG A 329 -8.14 2.49 11.40
N GLY A 330 -8.45 1.67 12.41
CA GLY A 330 -9.52 0.68 12.36
C GLY A 330 -9.22 -0.55 11.50
N VAL A 331 -7.93 -0.76 11.14
CA VAL A 331 -7.47 -1.92 10.37
C VAL A 331 -6.33 -2.66 11.10
N ASN A 332 -5.28 -1.94 11.48
CA ASN A 332 -4.08 -2.48 12.13
C ASN A 332 -3.42 -1.46 13.07
N ASP A 333 -4.20 -0.65 13.72
CA ASP A 333 -3.78 0.44 14.60
C ASP A 333 -3.68 0.05 16.08
N SER A 334 -3.69 -1.24 16.39
CA SER A 334 -3.41 -1.77 17.73
C SER A 334 -2.19 -2.72 17.73
N VAL A 335 -1.58 -2.86 18.90
CA VAL A 335 -0.45 -3.77 19.13
C VAL A 335 -0.84 -5.21 18.79
N GLU A 336 -2.02 -5.64 19.22
CA GLU A 336 -2.53 -6.98 18.98
C GLU A 336 -2.70 -7.25 17.46
N GLN A 337 -3.36 -6.35 16.73
CA GLN A 337 -3.55 -6.49 15.29
C GLN A 337 -2.23 -6.54 14.51
N LEU A 338 -1.25 -5.70 14.89
CA LEU A 338 0.07 -5.69 14.25
C LEU A 338 0.86 -6.95 14.55
N LEU A 339 0.89 -7.41 15.80
CA LEU A 339 1.59 -8.63 16.18
C LEU A 339 0.96 -9.86 15.55
N ASP A 340 -0.37 -9.98 15.57
CA ASP A 340 -1.10 -11.05 14.89
C ASP A 340 -0.75 -11.10 13.39
N LEU A 341 -0.73 -9.95 12.74
CA LEU A 341 -0.36 -9.86 11.33
C LEU A 341 1.10 -10.26 11.11
N CYS A 342 2.03 -9.76 11.92
CA CYS A 342 3.45 -10.07 11.77
C CYS A 342 3.75 -11.56 11.99
N PHE A 343 3.14 -12.17 12.99
CA PHE A 343 3.28 -13.61 13.23
C PHE A 343 2.67 -14.43 12.10
N ALA A 344 1.48 -14.10 11.65
CA ALA A 344 0.85 -14.84 10.54
C ALA A 344 1.63 -14.71 9.22
N LEU A 345 2.18 -13.53 8.93
CA LEU A 345 3.06 -13.31 7.78
C LEU A 345 4.28 -14.25 7.83
N GLN A 346 4.94 -14.33 8.99
CA GLN A 346 6.17 -15.10 9.16
C GLN A 346 5.89 -16.60 9.23
N ASP A 347 4.99 -17.02 10.11
CA ASP A 347 4.79 -18.42 10.47
C ASP A 347 4.03 -19.19 9.39
N GLU A 348 3.02 -18.56 8.79
CA GLU A 348 2.10 -19.24 7.89
C GLU A 348 2.34 -18.91 6.41
N ALA A 349 2.77 -17.66 6.09
CA ALA A 349 2.90 -17.21 4.71
C ALA A 349 4.36 -17.13 4.22
N SER A 350 5.35 -17.33 5.07
CA SER A 350 6.78 -17.17 4.73
C SER A 350 7.10 -15.76 4.17
N ILE A 351 6.44 -14.74 4.70
CA ILE A 351 6.59 -13.33 4.32
C ILE A 351 7.26 -12.61 5.49
N THR A 352 8.40 -11.98 5.24
CA THR A 352 9.10 -11.18 6.26
C THR A 352 8.33 -9.90 6.56
N PRO A 353 7.88 -9.61 7.79
CA PRO A 353 7.41 -8.28 8.18
C PRO A 353 8.56 -7.29 8.03
N TYR A 354 8.38 -6.25 7.19
CA TYR A 354 9.50 -5.38 6.81
C TYR A 354 9.25 -3.93 7.17
N TYR A 355 8.22 -3.32 6.58
CA TYR A 355 7.80 -1.96 6.90
C TYR A 355 6.30 -1.88 7.12
N PHE A 356 5.89 -0.97 8.03
CA PHE A 356 4.58 -0.36 8.03
C PHE A 356 4.75 1.14 7.85
N TYR A 357 4.19 1.66 6.76
CA TYR A 357 4.18 3.09 6.49
C TYR A 357 3.08 3.79 7.29
N MET A 358 3.34 4.96 7.79
CA MET A 358 2.24 5.87 8.10
C MET A 358 1.47 6.15 6.82
N CYS A 359 0.14 6.20 6.88
CA CYS A 359 -0.67 6.52 5.71
C CYS A 359 -0.35 7.94 5.23
N ASP A 360 -0.07 8.08 3.93
CA ASP A 360 0.35 9.34 3.34
C ASP A 360 -0.74 10.42 3.39
N MET A 361 -0.31 11.67 3.33
CA MET A 361 -1.15 12.86 3.33
C MET A 361 -1.79 13.10 1.96
N ILE A 362 -2.74 12.22 1.59
CA ILE A 362 -3.50 12.29 0.34
C ILE A 362 -4.92 12.81 0.60
N PRO A 363 -5.60 13.37 -0.42
CA PRO A 363 -6.97 13.83 -0.26
C PRO A 363 -7.91 12.75 0.25
N PHE A 364 -8.80 13.12 1.14
CA PHE A 364 -9.85 12.27 1.74
C PHE A 364 -9.36 11.03 2.51
N ALA A 365 -8.09 11.02 2.96
CA ALA A 365 -7.49 9.89 3.68
C ALA A 365 -7.40 10.07 5.20
N GLU A 366 -7.84 11.20 5.75
CA GLU A 366 -7.62 11.53 7.15
C GLU A 366 -8.16 10.46 8.12
N HIS A 367 -9.28 9.82 7.80
CA HIS A 367 -9.88 8.76 8.62
C HIS A 367 -9.01 7.49 8.75
N TRP A 368 -8.00 7.31 7.89
CA TRP A 368 -7.03 6.20 7.98
C TRP A 368 -5.74 6.59 8.70
N ARG A 369 -5.44 7.88 8.77
CA ARG A 369 -4.15 8.36 9.26
C ARG A 369 -4.03 8.26 10.78
N LEU A 370 -2.85 7.92 11.25
CA LEU A 370 -2.44 7.98 12.65
C LEU A 370 -1.52 9.20 12.85
N SER A 371 -1.49 9.73 14.07
CA SER A 371 -0.49 10.72 14.44
C SER A 371 0.91 10.07 14.57
N LEU A 372 1.97 10.88 14.50
CA LEU A 372 3.33 10.42 14.71
C LEU A 372 3.49 9.79 16.12
N ALA A 373 2.85 10.37 17.14
CA ALA A 373 2.89 9.85 18.51
C ALA A 373 2.24 8.46 18.62
N GLU A 374 1.13 8.21 17.94
CA GLU A 374 0.50 6.89 17.90
C GLU A 374 1.40 5.87 17.19
N ALA A 375 2.00 6.25 16.05
CA ALA A 375 2.92 5.40 15.32
C ALA A 375 4.20 5.06 16.11
N GLN A 376 4.74 6.04 16.85
CA GLN A 376 5.87 5.83 17.76
C GLN A 376 5.54 4.85 18.89
N ARG A 377 4.35 4.99 19.48
CA ARG A 377 3.88 4.08 20.54
C ARG A 377 3.72 2.66 20.01
N LEU A 378 3.07 2.48 18.86
CA LEU A 378 2.93 1.16 18.22
C LEU A 378 4.31 0.53 17.95
N GLN A 379 5.28 1.29 17.40
CA GLN A 379 6.63 0.78 17.19
C GLN A 379 7.30 0.36 18.50
N HIS A 380 7.13 1.14 19.57
CA HIS A 380 7.67 0.81 20.90
C HIS A 380 7.04 -0.47 21.45
N ASP A 381 5.72 -0.58 21.38
CA ASP A 381 4.96 -1.62 22.07
C ASP A 381 5.05 -2.99 21.36
N ILE A 382 5.35 -3.05 20.06
CA ILE A 382 5.62 -4.33 19.35
C ILE A 382 7.05 -4.84 19.54
N MET A 383 7.96 -4.03 20.10
CA MET A 383 9.33 -4.46 20.34
C MET A 383 9.40 -5.58 21.39
N GLY A 384 10.26 -6.55 21.16
CA GLY A 384 10.50 -7.65 22.09
C GLY A 384 9.62 -8.90 21.90
N TYR A 385 8.59 -8.83 21.06
CA TYR A 385 7.75 -10.01 20.76
C TYR A 385 8.25 -10.81 19.55
N LEU A 386 8.74 -10.14 18.52
CA LEU A 386 9.18 -10.75 17.28
C LEU A 386 10.70 -10.95 17.28
N PRO A 387 11.22 -11.95 16.53
CA PRO A 387 12.65 -12.03 16.25
C PRO A 387 13.16 -10.72 15.62
N GLY A 388 14.38 -10.31 15.95
CA GLY A 388 14.91 -9.01 15.53
C GLY A 388 14.85 -8.77 14.00
N PHE A 389 15.04 -9.81 13.19
CA PHE A 389 14.95 -9.72 11.72
C PHE A 389 13.51 -9.61 11.20
N ALA A 390 12.51 -10.00 11.99
CA ALA A 390 11.10 -9.99 11.65
C ALA A 390 10.32 -8.85 12.35
N THR A 391 10.99 -8.08 13.23
CA THR A 391 10.39 -6.89 13.83
C THR A 391 10.28 -5.79 12.76
N PRO A 392 9.08 -5.40 12.34
CA PRO A 392 8.91 -4.40 11.30
C PRO A 392 9.34 -3.02 11.79
N ARG A 393 9.74 -2.17 10.85
CA ARG A 393 9.96 -0.75 11.12
C ARG A 393 8.72 0.03 10.76
N VAL A 394 8.26 0.86 11.68
CA VAL A 394 7.25 1.87 11.36
C VAL A 394 7.95 3.10 10.80
N VAL A 395 7.53 3.51 9.60
CA VAL A 395 8.20 4.57 8.85
C VAL A 395 7.20 5.66 8.42
N CYS A 396 7.65 6.90 8.52
CA CYS A 396 7.02 8.04 7.88
C CYS A 396 7.72 8.31 6.55
N ASP A 397 6.99 8.41 5.46
CA ASP A 397 7.54 8.85 4.18
C ASP A 397 7.33 10.36 4.06
N VAL A 398 8.33 11.11 4.53
CA VAL A 398 8.25 12.57 4.62
C VAL A 398 8.45 13.18 3.24
N PRO A 399 7.57 14.07 2.75
CA PRO A 399 7.73 14.75 1.47
C PRO A 399 9.14 15.35 1.31
N PHE A 400 9.77 15.14 0.17
CA PHE A 400 11.16 15.52 -0.18
C PHE A 400 12.27 14.85 0.65
N VAL A 401 11.99 14.37 1.87
CA VAL A 401 13.00 13.72 2.73
C VAL A 401 13.11 12.23 2.43
N GLY A 402 11.98 11.57 2.19
CA GLY A 402 11.90 10.12 2.03
C GLY A 402 11.64 9.39 3.34
N LYS A 403 11.81 8.08 3.29
CA LYS A 403 11.51 7.18 4.40
C LYS A 403 12.40 7.44 5.61
N ARG A 404 11.75 7.70 6.75
CA ARG A 404 12.38 7.88 8.06
C ARG A 404 11.66 7.02 9.10
N TRP A 405 12.39 6.47 10.05
CA TRP A 405 11.75 5.85 11.18
C TRP A 405 11.00 6.89 11.99
N VAL A 406 9.86 6.52 12.52
CA VAL A 406 9.01 7.43 13.29
C VAL A 406 9.72 8.08 14.49
N HIS A 407 10.79 7.49 15.00
CA HIS A 407 11.64 8.05 16.06
C HIS A 407 12.79 8.95 15.58
N GLN A 408 12.88 9.26 14.28
CA GLN A 408 13.95 10.09 13.70
C GLN A 408 13.52 11.53 13.41
N ALA A 409 12.38 11.97 13.93
CA ALA A 409 12.02 13.38 13.89
C ALA A 409 13.01 14.20 14.71
N ASP A 410 13.48 15.34 14.18
CA ASP A 410 14.37 16.25 14.91
C ASP A 410 13.64 16.95 16.05
N SER A 411 12.35 17.30 15.83
CA SER A 411 11.45 17.84 16.84
C SER A 411 10.00 17.57 16.49
N TYR A 412 9.10 17.68 17.47
CA TYR A 412 7.68 17.39 17.29
C TYR A 412 6.82 18.28 18.19
N ASP A 413 5.99 19.11 17.57
CA ASP A 413 4.94 19.88 18.21
C ASP A 413 3.66 19.04 18.24
N THR A 414 3.40 18.40 19.38
CA THR A 414 2.25 17.52 19.59
C THR A 414 0.92 18.29 19.70
N GLU A 415 0.95 19.57 20.02
CA GLU A 415 -0.26 20.38 20.09
C GLU A 415 -0.80 20.70 18.70
N ARG A 416 0.08 21.09 17.77
CA ARG A 416 -0.28 21.42 16.38
C ARG A 416 -0.10 20.27 15.41
N GLY A 417 0.45 19.14 15.86
CA GLY A 417 0.68 17.96 15.03
C GLY A 417 1.73 18.19 13.94
N MET A 418 2.79 18.92 14.23
CA MET A 418 3.86 19.22 13.28
C MET A 418 5.15 18.54 13.71
N SER A 419 5.66 17.64 12.89
CA SER A 419 6.97 17.02 13.09
C SER A 419 7.98 17.55 12.07
N PHE A 420 9.21 17.80 12.53
CA PHE A 420 10.27 18.42 11.75
C PHE A 420 11.37 17.41 11.47
N TRP A 421 11.87 17.41 10.23
CA TRP A 421 12.75 16.37 9.72
C TRP A 421 13.86 16.97 8.87
N ARG A 422 15.05 16.37 8.93
CA ARG A 422 16.17 16.67 8.04
C ARG A 422 16.60 15.44 7.26
N LYS A 423 17.30 15.66 6.18
CA LYS A 423 17.84 14.61 5.33
C LYS A 423 19.35 14.69 5.21
N ASN A 424 19.96 13.56 4.84
CA ASN A 424 21.40 13.38 4.72
C ASN A 424 21.86 13.15 3.26
N TYR A 425 20.96 13.35 2.31
CA TYR A 425 21.20 13.25 0.87
C TYR A 425 20.31 14.24 0.12
N ARG A 426 20.66 14.53 -1.14
CA ARG A 426 19.82 15.31 -2.04
C ARG A 426 19.04 14.39 -2.96
N THR A 427 17.85 14.81 -3.34
CA THR A 427 17.07 14.19 -4.42
C THR A 427 17.58 14.68 -5.78
N SER A 428 17.15 14.07 -6.88
CA SER A 428 17.53 14.48 -8.23
C SER A 428 17.18 15.95 -8.53
N ILE A 429 16.01 16.42 -8.01
CA ILE A 429 15.56 17.82 -8.19
C ILE A 429 16.31 18.82 -7.31
N GLU A 430 17.14 18.36 -6.37
CA GLU A 430 17.91 19.18 -5.43
C GLU A 430 19.41 19.06 -5.64
N ALA A 431 19.85 18.53 -6.78
CA ALA A 431 21.26 18.26 -7.02
C ALA A 431 22.13 19.51 -6.81
N GLU A 432 21.63 20.68 -7.18
CA GLU A 432 22.31 21.98 -7.05
C GLU A 432 21.92 22.79 -5.82
N ASP A 433 20.89 22.33 -5.06
CA ASP A 433 20.46 23.04 -3.84
C ASP A 433 21.40 22.77 -2.67
N THR A 434 22.31 23.71 -2.43
CA THR A 434 23.30 23.60 -1.32
C THR A 434 22.65 23.65 0.06
N LYS A 435 21.42 24.16 0.19
CA LYS A 435 20.69 24.28 1.45
C LYS A 435 19.78 23.08 1.73
N ALA A 436 19.60 22.16 0.80
CA ALA A 436 18.69 21.02 0.94
C ALA A 436 18.97 20.16 2.20
N LEU A 437 20.25 20.02 2.57
CA LEU A 437 20.66 19.22 3.75
C LEU A 437 20.50 19.95 5.09
N SER A 438 20.41 21.29 5.09
CA SER A 438 20.20 22.10 6.30
C SER A 438 18.75 22.52 6.49
N ARG A 439 17.90 22.33 5.47
CA ARG A 439 16.48 22.65 5.51
C ARG A 439 15.73 21.70 6.41
N GLU A 440 14.77 22.22 7.16
CA GLU A 440 13.76 21.43 7.86
C GLU A 440 12.55 21.20 6.94
N PHE A 441 12.04 19.99 6.97
CA PHE A 441 10.84 19.56 6.26
C PHE A 441 9.80 19.17 7.29
N VAL A 442 8.54 19.46 7.02
CA VAL A 442 7.45 19.22 7.96
C VAL A 442 6.56 18.09 7.47
N TYR A 443 6.22 17.19 8.39
CA TYR A 443 5.12 16.25 8.22
C TYR A 443 4.03 16.57 9.24
N TYR A 444 2.78 16.45 8.85
CA TYR A 444 1.63 16.87 9.63
C TYR A 444 0.79 15.67 10.06
N ASP A 445 0.37 15.67 11.31
CA ASP A 445 -0.58 14.71 11.85
C ASP A 445 -2.01 14.98 11.36
N PRO A 446 -2.90 13.99 11.42
CA PRO A 446 -4.33 14.21 11.19
C PRO A 446 -4.90 15.18 12.22
N ILE A 447 -5.51 16.28 11.76
CA ILE A 447 -5.95 17.37 12.65
C ILE A 447 -6.97 16.88 13.68
N TYR A 448 -7.86 15.97 13.31
CA TYR A 448 -8.89 15.44 14.23
C TYR A 448 -8.31 14.67 15.43
N THR A 449 -7.04 14.24 15.37
CA THR A 449 -6.35 13.57 16.48
C THR A 449 -5.73 14.54 17.49
N LEU A 450 -5.66 15.81 17.17
CA LEU A 450 -5.02 16.84 17.98
C LEU A 450 -5.90 17.23 19.18
N PRO A 451 -5.29 17.79 20.23
CA PRO A 451 -6.03 18.50 21.28
C PRO A 451 -6.89 19.63 20.68
N GLN A 452 -7.96 20.02 21.37
CA GLN A 452 -8.89 21.04 20.88
C GLN A 452 -8.19 22.34 20.49
N ALA A 453 -7.22 22.80 21.29
CA ALA A 453 -6.43 24.00 21.00
C ALA A 453 -5.70 23.91 19.65
N GLY A 454 -5.14 22.72 19.32
CA GLY A 454 -4.50 22.48 18.03
C GLY A 454 -5.50 22.48 16.87
N GLN A 455 -6.66 21.85 17.05
CA GLN A 455 -7.72 21.88 16.05
C GLN A 455 -8.23 23.29 15.78
N ASP A 456 -8.40 24.11 16.83
CA ASP A 456 -8.84 25.50 16.71
C ASP A 456 -7.77 26.35 16.00
N TRP A 457 -6.49 26.15 16.33
CA TRP A 457 -5.39 26.78 15.61
C TRP A 457 -5.43 26.48 14.10
N TRP A 458 -5.69 25.23 13.70
CA TRP A 458 -5.82 24.88 12.29
C TRP A 458 -7.03 25.51 11.61
N ARG A 459 -8.16 25.68 12.31
CA ARG A 459 -9.34 26.40 11.78
C ARG A 459 -9.05 27.87 11.53
N GLU A 460 -8.25 28.50 12.39
CA GLU A 460 -7.85 29.90 12.24
C GLU A 460 -6.87 30.12 11.08
N GLN A 461 -5.99 29.16 10.78
CA GLN A 461 -4.98 29.28 9.72
C GLN A 461 -5.54 29.08 8.29
N GLY A 462 -6.73 28.55 8.12
CA GLY A 462 -7.37 28.42 6.82
C GLY A 462 -8.61 27.54 6.87
N GLY A 463 -9.72 28.01 6.37
CA GLY A 463 -10.90 27.18 6.18
C GLY A 463 -10.62 26.02 5.26
N LEU A 464 -11.34 24.91 5.45
CA LEU A 464 -11.20 23.66 4.69
C LEU A 464 -11.18 23.86 3.16
N ASP A 465 -11.98 24.79 2.64
CA ASP A 465 -12.08 25.11 1.20
C ASP A 465 -10.88 25.92 0.68
N ALA A 466 -10.41 26.89 1.44
CA ALA A 466 -9.24 27.70 1.08
C ALA A 466 -7.94 26.88 1.10
N ALA A 467 -7.84 25.90 2.02
CA ALA A 467 -6.69 25.02 2.12
C ALA A 467 -6.65 24.01 0.97
N HIS A 468 -7.78 23.50 0.51
CA HIS A 468 -7.88 22.59 -0.64
C HIS A 468 -7.45 23.30 -1.93
N THR A 469 -7.94 24.51 -2.15
CA THR A 469 -7.59 25.37 -3.30
C THR A 469 -6.11 25.79 -3.26
N ALA A 470 -5.56 26.07 -2.08
CA ALA A 470 -4.15 26.45 -1.93
C ALA A 470 -3.19 25.27 -2.18
N ALA A 471 -3.56 24.05 -1.78
CA ALA A 471 -2.78 22.84 -2.05
C ALA A 471 -2.75 22.51 -3.55
N GLU A 472 -3.89 22.63 -4.23
CA GLU A 472 -3.98 22.44 -5.70
C GLU A 472 -3.19 23.53 -6.46
N SER A 473 -3.29 24.79 -6.02
CA SER A 473 -2.55 25.90 -6.63
C SER A 473 -1.04 25.78 -6.45
N ARG A 474 -0.57 25.30 -5.29
CA ARG A 474 0.87 25.06 -5.05
C ARG A 474 1.40 23.89 -5.86
N ALA A 475 0.63 22.80 -5.98
CA ALA A 475 0.99 21.68 -6.84
C ALA A 475 1.03 22.07 -8.33
N ALA A 476 0.13 22.94 -8.79
CA ALA A 476 0.13 23.50 -10.15
C ALA A 476 1.31 24.44 -10.39
N ALA A 477 1.65 25.30 -9.41
CA ALA A 477 2.79 26.22 -9.51
C ALA A 477 4.14 25.49 -9.49
N SER A 478 4.27 24.42 -8.68
CA SER A 478 5.46 23.57 -8.66
C SER A 478 5.66 22.88 -10.01
N ARG A 479 4.60 22.36 -10.64
CA ARG A 479 4.66 21.75 -11.99
C ARG A 479 5.07 22.75 -13.06
N ALA A 480 4.54 23.97 -13.02
CA ALA A 480 4.88 25.03 -13.97
C ALA A 480 6.35 25.43 -13.84
N ALA A 481 6.89 25.49 -12.61
CA ALA A 481 8.29 25.80 -12.35
C ALA A 481 9.24 24.68 -12.82
N SER A 482 8.86 23.41 -12.61
CA SER A 482 9.66 22.25 -13.07
C SER A 482 9.69 22.14 -14.61
N VAL A 483 8.58 22.41 -15.29
CA VAL A 483 8.52 22.44 -16.77
C VAL A 483 9.34 23.61 -17.32
N ALA A 484 9.33 24.78 -16.66
CA ALA A 484 10.13 25.94 -17.09
C ALA A 484 11.65 25.78 -16.87
N GLN A 485 12.08 24.81 -16.04
CA GLN A 485 13.50 24.48 -15.84
C GLN A 485 14.01 23.37 -16.78
N LEU A 486 13.08 22.69 -17.48
CA LEU A 486 13.40 21.63 -18.45
C LEU A 486 13.39 22.14 -19.92
N VAL A 487 13.03 23.40 -20.14
CA VAL A 487 13.12 24.12 -21.41
C VAL A 487 14.29 25.15 -21.33
#